data_4854341ee8530d0cc5b66193c98f7c57
#
_entry.id   4854341ee8530d0cc5b66193c98f7c57
#
_cell.length_a   1.000
_cell.length_b   1.000
_cell.length_c   1.000
_cell.angle_alpha   90.00
_cell.angle_beta   90.00
_cell.angle_gamma   90.00
#
_symmetry.space_group_name_H-M   'P 1'
#
loop_
_entity.id
_entity.type
_entity.pdbx_description
1 polymer ?
#
loop_
_entity_poly.entity_id
_entity_poly.type
_entity_poly.pdbx_seq_one_letter_code
_entity_poly.pdbx_strand_id
1 'polypeptide(L)'
;MYKRQDVDGIGIVRQNHTGLPTRIVRSHWNLGPTLDFDPARAARNIALGYLDTMRLFGRVGGTAYAILPDQDGFLAHFAETYQRILEQVNDRAPGMDRVERAARQRAGYPKPFAPNPSAPTRGALAPLELACERLHVPEDLSYTPKLLAATFLGSFDKDPADRFPALLDGKEGSLVAERAMAAAVPEEFVTALVSRALAETPLL
;
A
#
# COMPACT_ATOMS: atom_id res chain seq x y z
N MET A 1 -17.78 -1.45 -27.00
CA MET A 1 -17.79 -1.65 -25.54
C MET A 1 -17.12 -2.98 -25.27
N TYR A 2 -15.77 -3.00 -25.24
CA TYR A 2 -15.03 -4.20 -24.84
C TYR A 2 -15.35 -4.44 -23.37
N LYS A 3 -16.11 -5.50 -23.07
CA LYS A 3 -16.07 -6.08 -21.73
C LYS A 3 -14.59 -6.24 -21.41
N ARG A 4 -14.14 -5.63 -20.31
CA ARG A 4 -12.91 -6.01 -19.64
C ARG A 4 -12.97 -7.54 -19.56
N GLN A 5 -12.38 -8.22 -20.54
CA GLN A 5 -12.14 -9.64 -20.39
C GLN A 5 -11.32 -9.70 -19.12
N ASP A 6 -11.87 -10.40 -18.15
CA ASP A 6 -11.15 -10.63 -16.90
C ASP A 6 -9.79 -11.18 -17.28
N VAL A 7 -8.82 -10.29 -17.33
CA VAL A 7 -7.40 -10.63 -17.45
C VAL A 7 -6.98 -11.39 -16.18
N ASP A 8 -7.96 -11.74 -15.39
CA ASP A 8 -7.85 -12.53 -14.18
C ASP A 8 -7.28 -13.93 -14.41
N GLY A 9 -6.94 -14.29 -15.66
CA GLY A 9 -6.41 -15.61 -15.97
C GLY A 9 -7.35 -16.77 -15.60
N ILE A 10 -8.48 -16.48 -14.96
CA ILE A 10 -9.48 -17.49 -14.54
C ILE A 10 -10.00 -18.27 -15.76
N GLY A 11 -10.17 -17.59 -16.88
CA GLY A 11 -10.54 -18.27 -18.15
C GLY A 11 -9.46 -19.25 -18.62
N ILE A 12 -8.20 -18.91 -18.46
CA ILE A 12 -7.06 -19.78 -18.85
C ILE A 12 -6.96 -20.97 -17.90
N VAL A 13 -7.18 -20.76 -16.59
CA VAL A 13 -7.15 -21.84 -15.59
C VAL A 13 -8.29 -22.83 -15.83
N ARG A 14 -9.50 -22.37 -16.15
CA ARG A 14 -10.64 -23.23 -16.47
C ARG A 14 -10.42 -24.06 -17.75
N GLN A 15 -9.54 -23.61 -18.63
CA GLN A 15 -9.19 -24.28 -19.89
C GLN A 15 -7.88 -25.08 -19.76
N ASN A 16 -7.27 -25.17 -18.59
CA ASN A 16 -6.08 -25.97 -18.39
C ASN A 16 -6.43 -27.47 -18.40
N HIS A 17 -6.37 -28.09 -19.57
CA HIS A 17 -6.61 -29.50 -19.77
C HIS A 17 -5.43 -30.41 -19.40
N THR A 18 -4.31 -29.83 -18.95
CA THR A 18 -3.08 -30.59 -18.67
C THR A 18 -3.08 -31.29 -17.32
N GLY A 19 -4.02 -30.96 -16.42
CA GLY A 19 -4.04 -31.47 -15.03
C GLY A 19 -2.87 -30.97 -14.15
N LEU A 20 -1.99 -30.12 -14.70
CA LEU A 20 -0.86 -29.56 -13.95
C LEU A 20 -1.32 -28.42 -13.03
N PRO A 21 -0.70 -28.29 -11.85
CA PRO A 21 -1.00 -27.17 -10.94
C PRO A 21 -0.64 -25.84 -11.62
N THR A 22 -1.64 -24.97 -11.76
CA THR A 22 -1.49 -23.66 -12.40
C THR A 22 -1.47 -22.58 -11.35
N ARG A 23 -0.51 -21.64 -11.45
CA ARG A 23 -0.44 -20.43 -10.65
C ARG A 23 -0.70 -19.23 -11.54
N ILE A 24 -1.54 -18.31 -11.06
CA ILE A 24 -1.91 -17.11 -11.81
C ILE A 24 -1.11 -15.95 -11.25
N VAL A 25 -0.37 -15.27 -12.12
CA VAL A 25 0.27 -13.99 -11.82
C VAL A 25 -0.75 -12.89 -12.11
N ARG A 26 -1.02 -12.04 -11.12
CA ARG A 26 -1.92 -10.88 -11.26
C ARG A 26 -1.15 -9.63 -10.94
N SER A 27 -1.20 -8.65 -11.82
CA SER A 27 -0.64 -7.34 -11.54
C SER A 27 -1.62 -6.51 -10.72
N HIS A 28 -1.12 -5.82 -9.71
CA HIS A 28 -1.83 -4.78 -8.99
C HIS A 28 -2.00 -3.53 -9.87
N TRP A 29 -1.00 -3.26 -10.70
CA TRP A 29 -0.91 -2.07 -11.53
C TRP A 29 -1.63 -2.19 -12.85
N ASN A 30 -2.15 -1.06 -13.34
CA ASN A 30 -2.70 -0.98 -14.68
C ASN A 30 -1.57 -1.06 -15.72
N LEU A 31 -1.59 -2.09 -16.53
CA LEU A 31 -0.59 -2.34 -17.58
C LEU A 31 -0.86 -1.55 -18.87
N GLY A 32 -1.98 -0.83 -18.93
CA GLY A 32 -2.39 -0.08 -20.13
C GLY A 32 -3.09 -0.94 -21.20
N PRO A 33 -3.39 -0.36 -22.35
CA PRO A 33 -4.04 -1.05 -23.46
C PRO A 33 -3.15 -2.14 -24.06
N THR A 34 -3.77 -3.24 -24.54
CA THR A 34 -3.07 -4.40 -25.11
C THR A 34 -2.26 -4.08 -26.37
N LEU A 35 -2.67 -3.06 -27.14
CA LEU A 35 -2.03 -2.65 -28.39
C LEU A 35 -1.23 -1.35 -28.25
N ASP A 36 -0.75 -1.07 -27.08
CA ASP A 36 0.11 0.10 -26.84
C ASP A 36 1.58 -0.32 -27.01
N PHE A 37 2.23 0.26 -28.01
CA PHE A 37 3.62 -0.05 -28.37
C PHE A 37 4.62 0.99 -27.83
N ASP A 38 4.28 1.70 -26.76
CA ASP A 38 5.22 2.58 -26.06
C ASP A 38 6.36 1.78 -25.42
N PRO A 39 7.62 2.00 -25.84
CA PRO A 39 8.76 1.25 -25.31
C PRO A 39 8.97 1.42 -23.81
N ALA A 40 8.71 2.60 -23.25
CA ALA A 40 8.87 2.87 -21.82
C ALA A 40 7.83 2.07 -21.02
N ARG A 41 6.58 2.05 -21.48
CA ARG A 41 5.52 1.24 -20.89
C ARG A 41 5.80 -0.25 -21.01
N ALA A 42 6.30 -0.70 -22.14
CA ALA A 42 6.68 -2.09 -22.33
C ALA A 42 7.78 -2.50 -21.34
N ALA A 43 8.83 -1.71 -21.17
CA ALA A 43 9.89 -1.96 -20.20
C ALA A 43 9.36 -2.01 -18.77
N ARG A 44 8.52 -1.04 -18.38
CA ARG A 44 7.83 -1.04 -17.07
C ARG A 44 7.00 -2.31 -16.87
N ASN A 45 6.18 -2.69 -17.83
CA ASN A 45 5.32 -3.87 -17.73
C ASN A 45 6.12 -5.18 -17.62
N ILE A 46 7.28 -5.28 -18.27
CA ILE A 46 8.21 -6.42 -18.13
C ILE A 46 8.75 -6.47 -16.70
N ALA A 47 9.19 -5.34 -16.15
CA ALA A 47 9.69 -5.25 -14.78
C ALA A 47 8.57 -5.65 -13.79
N LEU A 48 7.37 -5.12 -13.93
CA LEU A 48 6.22 -5.47 -13.09
C LEU A 48 5.89 -6.97 -13.17
N GLY A 49 5.85 -7.56 -14.35
CA GLY A 49 5.60 -8.99 -14.53
C GLY A 49 6.65 -9.87 -13.86
N TYR A 50 7.92 -9.45 -13.89
CA TYR A 50 9.00 -10.10 -13.16
C TYR A 50 8.78 -10.01 -11.64
N LEU A 51 8.51 -8.81 -11.11
CA LEU A 51 8.28 -8.59 -9.69
C LEU A 51 7.04 -9.32 -9.17
N ASP A 52 5.95 -9.34 -9.94
CA ASP A 52 4.73 -10.09 -9.63
C ASP A 52 5.00 -11.60 -9.56
N THR A 53 5.84 -12.10 -10.47
CA THR A 53 6.28 -13.50 -10.45
C THR A 53 7.12 -13.80 -9.22
N MET A 54 8.06 -12.94 -8.85
CA MET A 54 8.86 -13.07 -7.62
C MET A 54 7.97 -13.09 -6.39
N ARG A 55 6.91 -12.26 -6.36
CA ARG A 55 5.92 -12.22 -5.28
C ARG A 55 5.12 -13.53 -5.20
N LEU A 56 4.69 -14.06 -6.34
CA LEU A 56 3.97 -15.34 -6.41
C LEU A 56 4.80 -16.50 -5.86
N PHE A 57 6.10 -16.49 -6.06
CA PHE A 57 7.03 -17.49 -5.53
C PHE A 57 7.55 -17.18 -4.12
N GLY A 58 7.03 -16.12 -3.48
CA GLY A 58 7.39 -15.77 -2.09
C GLY A 58 8.81 -15.24 -1.93
N ARG A 59 9.44 -14.79 -3.02
CA ARG A 59 10.78 -14.19 -2.96
C ARG A 59 10.76 -12.75 -2.49
N VAL A 60 9.67 -12.05 -2.73
CA VAL A 60 9.38 -10.70 -2.23
C VAL A 60 7.98 -10.65 -1.63
N GLY A 61 7.76 -9.72 -0.71
CA GLY A 61 6.47 -9.42 -0.10
C GLY A 61 5.73 -8.28 -0.81
N GLY A 62 4.72 -7.73 -0.10
CA GLY A 62 3.92 -6.60 -0.54
C GLY A 62 2.76 -6.99 -1.46
N THR A 63 1.93 -6.00 -1.77
CA THR A 63 0.77 -6.10 -2.68
C THR A 63 1.01 -5.29 -3.95
N ALA A 64 1.27 -4.00 -3.82
CA ALA A 64 1.59 -3.09 -4.92
C ALA A 64 3.09 -3.08 -5.22
N TYR A 65 3.90 -2.95 -4.19
CA TYR A 65 5.35 -2.86 -4.30
C TYR A 65 6.02 -4.22 -4.03
N ALA A 66 7.16 -4.46 -4.68
CA ALA A 66 7.98 -5.64 -4.43
C ALA A 66 8.90 -5.38 -3.22
N ILE A 67 8.54 -5.95 -2.07
CA ILE A 67 9.22 -5.69 -0.80
C ILE A 67 10.14 -6.86 -0.46
N LEU A 68 11.42 -6.57 -0.35
CA LEU A 68 12.44 -7.51 0.13
C LEU A 68 12.20 -7.86 1.61
N PRO A 69 12.71 -9.00 2.09
CA PRO A 69 12.59 -9.38 3.50
C PRO A 69 13.08 -8.28 4.44
N ASP A 70 12.30 -8.02 5.50
CA ASP A 70 12.65 -7.09 6.56
C ASP A 70 13.67 -7.74 7.50
N GLN A 71 14.94 -7.41 7.34
CA GLN A 71 16.03 -7.97 8.14
C GLN A 71 16.23 -7.23 9.47
N ASP A 72 15.78 -5.99 9.55
CA ASP A 72 16.05 -5.09 10.67
C ASP A 72 14.86 -4.94 11.64
N GLY A 73 13.73 -5.60 11.35
CA GLY A 73 12.52 -5.47 12.18
C GLY A 73 11.81 -4.11 12.04
N PHE A 74 12.16 -3.33 11.04
CA PHE A 74 11.59 -2.00 10.80
C PHE A 74 10.06 -2.04 10.68
N LEU A 75 9.52 -3.03 9.98
CA LEU A 75 8.06 -3.13 9.78
C LEU A 75 7.30 -3.40 11.08
N ALA A 76 7.91 -4.11 12.03
CA ALA A 76 7.29 -4.33 13.33
C ALA A 76 7.17 -3.00 14.09
N HIS A 77 8.24 -2.22 14.17
CA HIS A 77 8.24 -0.91 14.82
C HIS A 77 7.31 0.09 14.13
N PHE A 78 7.33 0.10 12.80
CA PHE A 78 6.40 0.95 12.03
C PHE A 78 4.94 0.56 12.30
N ALA A 79 4.62 -0.74 12.31
CA ALA A 79 3.27 -1.23 12.55
C ALA A 79 2.76 -0.86 13.95
N GLU A 80 3.59 -1.03 14.98
CA GLU A 80 3.26 -0.65 16.36
C GLU A 80 3.03 0.86 16.47
N THR A 81 3.92 1.65 15.88
CA THR A 81 3.81 3.12 15.88
C THR A 81 2.56 3.58 15.14
N TYR A 82 2.33 3.04 13.94
CA TYR A 82 1.15 3.36 13.14
C TYR A 82 -0.16 3.02 13.89
N GLN A 83 -0.24 1.82 14.46
CA GLN A 83 -1.41 1.38 15.20
C GLN A 83 -1.66 2.28 16.42
N ARG A 84 -0.63 2.60 17.18
CA ARG A 84 -0.73 3.50 18.35
C ARG A 84 -1.25 4.89 17.96
N ILE A 85 -0.75 5.46 16.85
CA ILE A 85 -1.23 6.76 16.37
C ILE A 85 -2.68 6.67 15.92
N LEU A 86 -3.07 5.61 15.19
CA LEU A 86 -4.45 5.41 14.76
C LEU A 86 -5.41 5.26 15.95
N GLU A 87 -5.01 4.59 17.03
CA GLU A 87 -5.76 4.49 18.27
C GLU A 87 -5.94 5.86 18.91
N GLN A 88 -4.87 6.66 19.05
CA GLN A 88 -4.94 8.03 19.57
C GLN A 88 -5.87 8.94 18.75
N VAL A 89 -5.82 8.81 17.42
CA VAL A 89 -6.73 9.53 16.53
C VAL A 89 -8.17 9.06 16.73
N ASN A 90 -8.39 7.77 16.87
CA ASN A 90 -9.74 7.22 17.06
C ASN A 90 -10.33 7.60 18.44
N ASP A 91 -9.50 7.76 19.46
CA ASP A 91 -9.91 8.28 20.78
C ASP A 91 -10.36 9.75 20.69
N ARG A 92 -9.67 10.57 19.89
CA ARG A 92 -10.05 11.98 19.64
C ARG A 92 -11.27 12.09 18.73
N ALA A 93 -11.37 11.24 17.72
CA ALA A 93 -12.41 11.26 16.70
C ALA A 93 -12.89 9.83 16.41
N PRO A 94 -13.87 9.31 17.14
CA PRO A 94 -14.36 7.94 16.96
C PRO A 94 -14.80 7.62 15.54
N GLY A 95 -14.34 6.47 15.02
CA GLY A 95 -14.65 5.97 13.69
C GLY A 95 -13.58 6.24 12.63
N MET A 96 -12.45 6.87 12.98
CA MET A 96 -11.34 7.10 12.06
C MET A 96 -10.65 5.80 11.63
N ASP A 97 -10.65 4.77 12.45
CA ASP A 97 -10.24 3.41 12.08
C ASP A 97 -11.05 2.83 10.91
N ARG A 98 -12.35 3.18 10.81
CA ARG A 98 -13.22 2.77 9.69
C ARG A 98 -12.88 3.52 8.42
N VAL A 99 -12.53 4.80 8.54
CA VAL A 99 -12.10 5.64 7.40
C VAL A 99 -10.81 5.08 6.82
N GLU A 100 -9.82 4.80 7.66
CA GLU A 100 -8.56 4.18 7.29
C GLU A 100 -8.76 2.83 6.59
N ARG A 101 -9.58 1.97 7.19
CA ARG A 101 -9.92 0.66 6.63
C ARG A 101 -10.61 0.76 5.27
N ALA A 102 -11.53 1.71 5.12
CA ALA A 102 -12.23 1.96 3.85
C ALA A 102 -11.27 2.44 2.76
N ALA A 103 -10.27 3.28 3.08
CA ALA A 103 -9.23 3.70 2.15
C ALA A 103 -8.48 2.50 1.59
N ARG A 104 -7.95 1.65 2.45
CA ARG A 104 -7.21 0.45 2.04
C ARG A 104 -8.06 -0.51 1.21
N GLN A 105 -9.32 -0.70 1.56
CA GLN A 105 -10.23 -1.57 0.81
C GLN A 105 -10.53 -1.02 -0.59
N ARG A 106 -10.72 0.30 -0.74
CA ARG A 106 -10.95 0.95 -2.04
C ARG A 106 -9.75 0.80 -2.96
N ALA A 107 -8.54 0.91 -2.42
CA ALA A 107 -7.29 0.74 -3.14
C ALA A 107 -6.97 -0.74 -3.45
N GLY A 108 -7.83 -1.69 -3.08
CA GLY A 108 -7.65 -3.11 -3.39
C GLY A 108 -6.70 -3.85 -2.46
N TYR A 109 -6.31 -3.23 -1.35
CA TYR A 109 -5.48 -3.91 -0.35
C TYR A 109 -6.29 -4.96 0.42
N PRO A 110 -5.72 -6.15 0.64
CA PRO A 110 -6.40 -7.20 1.37
C PRO A 110 -6.75 -6.73 2.79
N LYS A 111 -7.85 -7.27 3.33
CA LYS A 111 -8.19 -7.08 4.74
C LYS A 111 -6.95 -7.38 5.59
N PRO A 112 -6.70 -6.62 6.67
CA PRO A 112 -5.63 -6.96 7.58
C PRO A 112 -5.82 -8.42 7.98
N PHE A 113 -4.81 -9.22 7.68
CA PHE A 113 -4.83 -10.64 8.01
C PHE A 113 -5.01 -10.77 9.52
N ALA A 114 -5.87 -11.71 9.92
CA ALA A 114 -5.71 -12.34 11.22
C ALA A 114 -4.22 -12.72 11.38
N PRO A 115 -3.61 -12.48 12.54
CA PRO A 115 -2.17 -12.63 12.71
C PRO A 115 -1.76 -14.03 12.28
N ASN A 116 -1.18 -14.14 11.11
CA ASN A 116 -0.42 -15.32 10.73
C ASN A 116 0.97 -15.11 11.32
N PRO A 117 1.34 -15.86 12.36
CA PRO A 117 2.64 -15.71 12.99
C PRO A 117 3.81 -15.92 12.02
N SER A 118 3.55 -16.57 10.87
CA SER A 118 4.55 -16.81 9.83
C SER A 118 4.64 -15.69 8.78
N ALA A 119 3.76 -14.68 8.81
CA ALA A 119 3.80 -13.55 7.87
C ALA A 119 3.18 -12.28 8.51
N PRO A 120 3.78 -11.73 9.59
CA PRO A 120 3.25 -10.56 10.30
C PRO A 120 3.28 -9.29 9.46
N THR A 121 4.01 -9.28 8.35
CA THR A 121 4.40 -8.09 7.60
C THR A 121 3.36 -7.58 6.60
N ARG A 122 2.44 -8.43 6.11
CA ARG A 122 1.49 -7.99 5.06
C ARG A 122 0.48 -6.94 5.52
N GLY A 123 0.02 -7.01 6.77
CA GLY A 123 -0.93 -6.03 7.32
C GLY A 123 -0.29 -4.66 7.59
N ALA A 124 0.98 -4.67 7.99
CA ALA A 124 1.75 -3.45 8.28
C ALA A 124 2.15 -2.68 7.02
N LEU A 125 2.40 -3.40 5.92
CA LEU A 125 2.81 -2.80 4.65
C LEU A 125 1.67 -2.04 3.94
N ALA A 126 0.44 -2.50 4.06
CA ALA A 126 -0.67 -1.95 3.27
C ALA A 126 -0.87 -0.42 3.41
N PRO A 127 -0.79 0.19 4.61
CA PRO A 127 -0.85 1.65 4.71
C PRO A 127 0.34 2.36 4.04
N LEU A 128 1.55 1.81 4.19
CA LEU A 128 2.75 2.38 3.58
C LEU A 128 2.69 2.27 2.05
N GLU A 129 2.29 1.12 1.51
CA GLU A 129 2.12 0.92 0.07
C GLU A 129 1.07 1.87 -0.50
N LEU A 130 -0.09 2.03 0.16
CA LEU A 130 -1.14 2.98 -0.25
C LEU A 130 -0.62 4.42 -0.29
N ALA A 131 0.13 4.83 0.73
CA ALA A 131 0.71 6.16 0.80
C ALA A 131 1.76 6.38 -0.31
N CYS A 132 2.56 5.36 -0.63
CA CYS A 132 3.51 5.38 -1.75
C CYS A 132 2.81 5.49 -3.11
N GLU A 133 1.72 4.74 -3.33
CA GLU A 133 0.91 4.85 -4.55
C GLU A 133 0.36 6.27 -4.73
N ARG A 134 -0.13 6.87 -3.65
CA ARG A 134 -0.68 8.23 -3.66
C ARG A 134 0.35 9.28 -4.06
N LEU A 135 1.61 9.07 -3.72
CA LEU A 135 2.74 9.96 -4.05
C LEU A 135 3.51 9.52 -5.30
N HIS A 136 3.00 8.54 -6.05
CA HIS A 136 3.62 8.06 -7.28
C HIS A 136 5.07 7.59 -7.11
N VAL A 137 5.38 6.96 -5.97
CA VAL A 137 6.66 6.27 -5.79
C VAL A 137 6.82 5.22 -6.91
N PRO A 138 7.98 5.10 -7.56
CA PRO A 138 8.18 4.14 -8.64
C PRO A 138 7.82 2.71 -8.22
N GLU A 139 7.02 2.03 -9.02
CA GLU A 139 6.49 0.69 -8.72
C GLU A 139 7.24 -0.46 -9.38
N ASP A 140 8.09 -0.16 -10.36
CA ASP A 140 8.87 -1.11 -11.16
C ASP A 140 10.22 -1.49 -10.53
N LEU A 141 10.40 -1.14 -9.27
CA LEU A 141 11.59 -1.44 -8.48
C LEU A 141 11.27 -2.37 -7.30
N SER A 142 12.31 -3.00 -6.76
CA SER A 142 12.22 -3.70 -5.47
C SER A 142 12.80 -2.85 -4.35
N TYR A 143 12.16 -2.89 -3.19
CA TYR A 143 12.51 -2.06 -2.05
C TYR A 143 12.79 -2.91 -0.80
N THR A 144 13.75 -2.52 0.02
CA THR A 144 13.68 -2.86 1.43
C THR A 144 12.59 -2.01 2.09
N PRO A 145 11.97 -2.44 3.20
CA PRO A 145 10.98 -1.63 3.90
C PRO A 145 11.47 -0.22 4.26
N LYS A 146 12.71 -0.11 4.73
CA LYS A 146 13.36 1.18 5.03
C LYS A 146 13.54 2.06 3.80
N LEU A 147 13.96 1.46 2.68
CA LEU A 147 14.15 2.22 1.43
C LEU A 147 12.82 2.73 0.89
N LEU A 148 11.75 1.93 0.97
CA LEU A 148 10.42 2.39 0.58
C LEU A 148 9.96 3.56 1.45
N ALA A 149 10.13 3.46 2.78
CA ALA A 149 9.82 4.53 3.71
C ALA A 149 10.64 5.80 3.44
N ALA A 150 11.94 5.67 3.20
CA ALA A 150 12.82 6.79 2.87
C ALA A 150 12.42 7.45 1.54
N THR A 151 12.08 6.63 0.52
CA THR A 151 11.60 7.14 -0.78
C THR A 151 10.28 7.88 -0.62
N PHE A 152 9.35 7.34 0.18
CA PHE A 152 8.10 8.01 0.52
C PHE A 152 8.36 9.38 1.15
N LEU A 153 9.22 9.46 2.17
CA LEU A 153 9.55 10.72 2.86
C LEU A 153 10.22 11.74 1.92
N GLY A 154 10.95 11.29 0.91
CA GLY A 154 11.54 12.15 -0.12
C GLY A 154 10.60 12.57 -1.23
N SER A 155 9.36 12.06 -1.26
CA SER A 155 8.42 12.26 -2.39
C SER A 155 7.46 13.44 -2.20
N PHE A 156 7.57 14.22 -1.13
CA PHE A 156 6.71 15.38 -0.89
C PHE A 156 7.50 16.59 -0.36
N ASP A 157 7.08 17.79 -0.79
CA ASP A 157 7.65 19.07 -0.33
C ASP A 157 7.05 19.54 1.00
N LYS A 158 5.77 19.17 1.24
CA LYS A 158 5.02 19.51 2.46
C LYS A 158 4.52 18.24 3.11
N ASP A 159 4.76 18.11 4.40
CA ASP A 159 4.34 16.94 5.16
C ASP A 159 2.81 16.74 5.05
N PRO A 160 2.35 15.58 4.56
CA PRO A 160 0.92 15.26 4.54
C PRO A 160 0.25 15.35 5.90
N ALA A 161 0.99 15.14 7.00
CA ALA A 161 0.48 15.27 8.37
C ALA A 161 0.01 16.69 8.72
N ASP A 162 0.59 17.73 8.10
CA ASP A 162 0.21 19.12 8.33
C ASP A 162 -1.24 19.45 7.92
N ARG A 163 -1.88 18.57 7.17
CA ARG A 163 -3.30 18.71 6.80
C ARG A 163 -4.28 18.30 7.90
N PHE A 164 -3.80 17.57 8.90
CA PHE A 164 -4.63 16.99 9.96
C PHE A 164 -4.06 17.24 11.36
N PRO A 165 -3.66 18.49 11.72
CA PRO A 165 -2.96 18.78 12.97
C PRO A 165 -3.82 18.50 14.21
N ALA A 166 -5.14 18.74 14.16
CA ALA A 166 -6.02 18.46 15.29
C ALA A 166 -6.24 16.95 15.48
N LEU A 167 -6.38 16.18 14.37
CA LEU A 167 -6.54 14.73 14.43
C LEU A 167 -5.26 14.03 14.87
N LEU A 168 -4.13 14.37 14.26
CA LEU A 168 -2.87 13.66 14.49
C LEU A 168 -2.16 14.08 15.76
N ASP A 169 -2.06 15.40 15.99
CA ASP A 169 -1.25 15.95 17.09
C ASP A 169 -2.08 16.52 18.25
N GLY A 170 -3.40 16.64 18.09
CA GLY A 170 -4.26 17.33 19.07
C GLY A 170 -3.98 18.85 19.16
N LYS A 171 -3.37 19.43 18.12
CA LYS A 171 -3.10 20.86 18.03
C LYS A 171 -4.37 21.67 17.78
N GLU A 172 -4.25 23.00 17.91
CA GLU A 172 -5.35 23.89 17.55
C GLU A 172 -5.77 23.68 16.09
N GLY A 173 -7.07 23.45 15.89
CA GLY A 173 -7.68 23.17 14.60
C GLY A 173 -9.13 22.75 14.79
N SER A 174 -9.87 22.66 13.67
CA SER A 174 -11.24 22.17 13.72
C SER A 174 -11.28 20.66 13.57
N LEU A 175 -11.35 19.93 14.67
CA LEU A 175 -11.47 18.47 14.67
C LEU A 175 -12.65 17.98 13.80
N VAL A 176 -13.77 18.73 13.78
CA VAL A 176 -14.95 18.42 12.98
C VAL A 176 -14.64 18.56 11.47
N ALA A 177 -13.97 19.65 11.08
CA ALA A 177 -13.58 19.87 9.69
C ALA A 177 -12.57 18.84 9.21
N GLU A 178 -11.54 18.55 10.02
CA GLU A 178 -10.54 17.53 9.67
C GLU A 178 -11.12 16.13 9.58
N ARG A 179 -12.05 15.79 10.48
CA ARG A 179 -12.79 14.51 10.40
C ARG A 179 -13.60 14.40 9.11
N ALA A 180 -14.29 15.48 8.72
CA ALA A 180 -15.04 15.53 7.46
C ALA A 180 -14.13 15.41 6.25
N MET A 181 -12.98 16.10 6.28
CA MET A 181 -11.96 16.03 5.24
C MET A 181 -11.36 14.61 5.14
N ALA A 182 -11.00 13.98 6.25
CA ALA A 182 -10.50 12.61 6.27
C ALA A 182 -11.50 11.61 5.68
N ALA A 183 -12.79 11.80 5.94
CA ALA A 183 -13.84 10.96 5.36
C ALA A 183 -14.04 11.21 3.85
N ALA A 184 -13.82 12.43 3.39
CA ALA A 184 -13.95 12.80 1.97
C ALA A 184 -12.75 12.31 1.14
N VAL A 185 -11.55 12.37 1.68
CA VAL A 185 -10.28 11.99 1.01
C VAL A 185 -9.48 11.01 1.88
N PRO A 186 -10.00 9.78 2.05
CA PRO A 186 -9.47 8.85 3.04
C PRO A 186 -8.04 8.36 2.73
N GLU A 187 -7.62 8.35 1.46
CA GLU A 187 -6.24 8.00 1.09
C GLU A 187 -5.24 9.10 1.53
N GLU A 188 -5.64 10.38 1.49
CA GLU A 188 -4.80 11.46 2.02
C GLU A 188 -4.66 11.38 3.55
N PHE A 189 -5.72 10.98 4.23
CA PHE A 189 -5.67 10.74 5.67
C PHE A 189 -4.72 9.58 6.01
N VAL A 190 -4.77 8.46 5.27
CA VAL A 190 -3.82 7.35 5.47
C VAL A 190 -2.38 7.80 5.19
N THR A 191 -2.17 8.60 4.13
CA THR A 191 -0.84 9.16 3.81
C THR A 191 -0.30 10.02 4.95
N ALA A 192 -1.16 10.84 5.56
CA ALA A 192 -0.81 11.65 6.73
C ALA A 192 -0.48 10.81 7.98
N LEU A 193 -1.25 9.74 8.23
CA LEU A 193 -0.97 8.78 9.30
C LEU A 193 0.39 8.09 9.10
N VAL A 194 0.69 7.68 7.86
CA VAL A 194 1.97 7.05 7.52
C VAL A 194 3.12 8.03 7.73
N SER A 195 3.00 9.27 7.25
CA SER A 195 4.02 10.31 7.47
C SER A 195 4.30 10.50 8.95
N ARG A 196 3.24 10.64 9.75
CA ARG A 196 3.36 10.81 11.21
C ARG A 196 4.00 9.60 11.89
N ALA A 197 3.63 8.38 11.48
CA ALA A 197 4.20 7.15 12.02
C ALA A 197 5.70 7.02 11.67
N LEU A 198 6.09 7.38 10.46
CA LEU A 198 7.49 7.33 10.03
C LEU A 198 8.36 8.38 10.73
N ALA A 199 7.79 9.54 11.06
CA ALA A 199 8.50 10.56 11.86
C ALA A 199 8.87 10.07 13.27
N GLU A 200 8.13 9.11 13.81
CA GLU A 200 8.38 8.50 15.12
C GLU A 200 9.07 7.13 15.05
N THR A 201 9.25 6.58 13.84
CA THR A 201 9.91 5.29 13.63
C THR A 201 11.37 5.49 13.24
N PRO A 202 12.36 4.93 13.97
CA PRO A 202 13.76 5.08 13.62
C PRO A 202 14.05 4.46 12.24
N LEU A 203 14.65 5.24 11.35
CA LEU A 203 15.14 4.77 10.05
C LEU A 203 16.60 4.30 10.09
N LEU A 204 17.26 4.43 11.23
CA LEU A 204 18.67 4.07 11.46
C LEU A 204 18.81 2.64 11.98
#